data_8c26eba3e8c73845ea4804a430e393fb
#
_entry.id   8c26eba3e8c73845ea4804a430e393fb
#
_cell.length_a   1.000
_cell.length_b   1.000
_cell.length_c   1.000
_cell.angle_alpha   90.00
_cell.angle_beta   90.00
_cell.angle_gamma   90.00
#
_symmetry.space_group_name_H-M   'P 1'
#
loop_
_entity.id
_entity.type
_entity.pdbx_description
1 polymer ?
#
loop_
_entity_poly.entity_id
_entity_poly.type
_entity_poly.pdbx_seq_one_letter_code
_entity_poly.pdbx_strand_id
1 'polypeptide(L)'
;GQIDPVQKGIETATQQIGRQVEIIEDSGKFLNPRTVYNGVIEYIPADDWTSGFFPGTMWYMYELTNDNKWKDLGIKYTETLDSIKYLKWHHDVGFMIYCSYGNAYRLTGNPAYKDVIIETAKSLSSRFRPVAGVIQSWDEDRGWQGTRGWMCPVIIDNMMNLELLFEATKLSGDST
;
A
#
# COMPACT_ATOMS: atom_id res chain seq x y z
N GLY A 1 12.38 -25.59 26.27
CA GLY A 1 12.88 -25.34 24.94
C GLY A 1 12.83 -23.88 24.62
N GLN A 2 13.81 -23.35 23.93
CA GLN A 2 13.82 -21.96 23.50
C GLN A 2 12.76 -21.81 22.40
N ILE A 3 11.79 -20.87 22.57
CA ILE A 3 10.77 -20.61 21.55
C ILE A 3 11.48 -19.97 20.36
N ASP A 4 11.20 -20.44 19.15
CA ASP A 4 11.70 -19.84 17.92
C ASP A 4 11.24 -18.36 17.86
N PRO A 5 12.15 -17.39 17.74
CA PRO A 5 11.79 -15.97 17.70
C PRO A 5 10.88 -15.60 16.54
N VAL A 6 10.94 -16.33 15.42
CA VAL A 6 10.03 -16.13 14.28
C VAL A 6 8.60 -16.55 14.66
N GLN A 7 8.46 -17.73 15.26
CA GLN A 7 7.16 -18.23 15.73
C GLN A 7 6.55 -17.29 16.77
N LYS A 8 7.35 -16.83 17.74
CA LYS A 8 6.89 -15.84 18.72
C LYS A 8 6.46 -14.51 18.06
N GLY A 9 7.18 -14.08 17.03
CA GLY A 9 6.82 -12.89 16.25
C GLY A 9 5.45 -13.03 15.58
N ILE A 10 5.20 -14.19 14.94
CA ILE A 10 3.92 -14.50 14.28
C ILE A 10 2.78 -14.51 15.29
N GLU A 11 2.96 -15.15 16.44
CA GLU A 11 1.96 -15.21 17.52
C GLU A 11 1.64 -13.80 18.04
N THR A 12 2.65 -12.99 18.29
CA THR A 12 2.49 -11.61 18.74
C THR A 12 1.75 -10.75 17.70
N ALA A 13 2.13 -10.86 16.42
CA ALA A 13 1.47 -10.17 15.33
C ALA A 13 0.00 -10.60 15.18
N THR A 14 -0.27 -11.90 15.27
CA THR A 14 -1.64 -12.44 15.22
C THR A 14 -2.53 -11.81 16.30
N GLN A 15 -2.02 -11.68 17.52
CA GLN A 15 -2.76 -11.10 18.63
C GLN A 15 -2.96 -9.59 18.46
N GLN A 16 -1.91 -8.86 18.13
CA GLN A 16 -1.96 -7.40 18.06
C GLN A 16 -2.76 -6.91 16.85
N ILE A 17 -2.56 -7.49 15.67
CA ILE A 17 -3.30 -7.13 14.47
C ILE A 17 -4.76 -7.57 14.60
N GLY A 18 -5.01 -8.76 15.19
CA GLY A 18 -6.37 -9.23 15.49
C GLY A 18 -7.14 -8.25 16.37
N ARG A 19 -6.52 -7.77 17.46
CA ARG A 19 -7.12 -6.76 18.34
C ARG A 19 -7.36 -5.43 17.60
N GLN A 20 -6.45 -5.02 16.74
CA GLN A 20 -6.62 -3.80 15.93
C GLN A 20 -7.81 -3.93 14.98
N VAL A 21 -7.98 -5.08 14.34
CA VAL A 21 -9.13 -5.37 13.48
C VAL A 21 -10.43 -5.30 14.28
N GLU A 22 -10.51 -5.91 15.45
CA GLU A 22 -11.69 -5.86 16.32
C GLU A 22 -12.09 -4.42 16.66
N ILE A 23 -11.13 -3.57 17.07
CA ILE A 23 -11.37 -2.15 17.36
C ILE A 23 -11.93 -1.42 16.13
N ILE A 24 -11.40 -1.68 14.94
CA ILE A 24 -11.86 -1.03 13.71
C ILE A 24 -13.27 -1.53 13.35
N GLU A 25 -13.52 -2.81 13.43
CA GLU A 25 -14.83 -3.41 13.11
C GLU A 25 -15.92 -2.91 14.06
N ASP A 26 -15.64 -2.82 15.35
CA ASP A 26 -16.54 -2.26 16.37
C ASP A 26 -16.89 -0.79 16.10
N SER A 27 -16.01 -0.04 15.44
CA SER A 27 -16.29 1.34 15.04
C SER A 27 -17.32 1.47 13.91
N GLY A 28 -17.61 0.39 13.18
CA GLY A 28 -18.47 0.37 11.99
C GLY A 28 -17.91 1.15 10.80
N LYS A 29 -16.61 1.46 10.79
CA LYS A 29 -15.93 2.22 9.74
C LYS A 29 -14.73 1.45 9.19
N PHE A 30 -14.35 1.74 7.95
CA PHE A 30 -13.05 1.33 7.42
C PHE A 30 -12.00 2.38 7.81
N LEU A 31 -11.07 1.99 8.68
CA LEU A 31 -10.03 2.86 9.19
C LEU A 31 -8.66 2.26 8.88
N ASN A 32 -7.72 3.11 8.48
CA ASN A 32 -6.33 2.72 8.25
C ASN A 32 -5.46 3.20 9.40
N PRO A 33 -4.99 2.31 10.30
CA PRO A 33 -4.11 2.70 11.40
C PRO A 33 -2.73 3.08 10.86
N ARG A 34 -2.18 4.19 11.34
CA ARG A 34 -0.88 4.70 10.92
C ARG A 34 0.16 4.69 12.03
N THR A 35 -0.14 5.32 13.14
CA THR A 35 0.81 5.51 14.25
C THR A 35 0.09 5.61 15.59
N VAL A 36 0.87 5.65 16.66
CA VAL A 36 0.38 5.91 18.02
C VAL A 36 0.96 7.24 18.49
N TYR A 37 0.08 8.16 18.88
CA TYR A 37 0.46 9.43 19.47
C TYR A 37 -0.17 9.55 20.86
N ASN A 38 0.64 9.74 21.90
CA ASN A 38 0.20 9.81 23.30
C ASN A 38 -0.71 8.61 23.72
N GLY A 39 -0.39 7.41 23.25
CA GLY A 39 -1.15 6.19 23.56
C GLY A 39 -2.45 6.02 22.76
N VAL A 40 -2.77 6.93 21.85
CA VAL A 40 -3.95 6.87 20.97
C VAL A 40 -3.52 6.53 19.55
N ILE A 41 -4.22 5.58 18.92
CA ILE A 41 -3.99 5.23 17.52
C ILE A 41 -4.54 6.33 16.63
N GLU A 42 -3.71 6.82 15.72
CA GLU A 42 -4.09 7.73 14.65
C GLU A 42 -4.52 6.94 13.43
N TYR A 43 -5.69 7.24 12.90
CA TYR A 43 -6.22 6.67 11.67
C TYR A 43 -6.19 7.68 10.54
N ILE A 44 -5.94 7.22 9.32
CA ILE A 44 -5.76 8.05 8.14
C ILE A 44 -6.70 7.62 7.01
N PRO A 45 -7.02 8.54 6.07
CA PRO A 45 -7.82 8.23 4.89
C PRO A 45 -7.09 7.33 3.90
N ALA A 46 -7.82 6.82 2.91
CA ALA A 46 -7.29 5.90 1.91
C ALA A 46 -6.20 6.50 1.02
N ASP A 47 -6.19 7.81 0.82
CA ASP A 47 -5.21 8.53 0.01
C ASP A 47 -3.93 8.91 0.77
N ASP A 48 -3.81 8.57 2.07
CA ASP A 48 -2.54 8.67 2.79
C ASP A 48 -1.58 7.58 2.31
N TRP A 49 -0.31 7.95 2.15
CA TRP A 49 0.74 7.06 1.63
C TRP A 49 0.90 5.75 2.41
N THR A 50 0.50 5.70 3.68
CA THR A 50 0.61 4.50 4.52
C THR A 50 -0.57 3.53 4.39
N SER A 51 -1.63 3.90 3.67
CA SER A 51 -2.89 3.15 3.64
C SER A 51 -2.77 1.70 3.11
N GLY A 52 -1.79 1.43 2.27
CA GLY A 52 -1.54 0.10 1.71
C GLY A 52 -0.89 -0.89 2.69
N PHE A 53 -0.29 -0.42 3.79
CA PHE A 53 0.47 -1.28 4.69
C PHE A 53 -0.43 -2.16 5.57
N PHE A 54 -1.56 -1.66 6.03
CA PHE A 54 -2.45 -2.45 6.87
C PHE A 54 -3.04 -3.66 6.12
N PRO A 55 -3.66 -3.51 4.93
CA PRO A 55 -4.04 -4.67 4.12
C PRO A 55 -2.85 -5.53 3.71
N GLY A 56 -1.69 -4.94 3.40
CA GLY A 56 -0.47 -5.68 3.10
C GLY A 56 -0.05 -6.60 4.24
N THR A 57 -0.15 -6.13 5.48
CA THR A 57 0.14 -6.93 6.67
C THR A 57 -0.81 -8.14 6.78
N MET A 58 -2.09 -7.98 6.45
CA MET A 58 -3.06 -9.09 6.46
C MET A 58 -2.71 -10.16 5.45
N TRP A 59 -2.23 -9.79 4.26
CA TRP A 59 -1.76 -10.74 3.26
C TRP A 59 -0.54 -11.52 3.73
N TYR A 60 0.42 -10.89 4.40
CA TYR A 60 1.55 -11.58 5.01
C TYR A 60 1.10 -12.50 6.16
N MET A 61 0.14 -12.08 6.98
CA MET A 61 -0.43 -12.97 8.01
C MET A 61 -1.09 -14.18 7.40
N TYR A 62 -1.81 -14.04 6.28
CA TYR A 62 -2.34 -15.19 5.54
C TYR A 62 -1.23 -16.14 5.07
N GLU A 63 -0.19 -15.60 4.45
CA GLU A 63 0.94 -16.39 3.94
C GLU A 63 1.69 -17.14 5.06
N LEU A 64 1.87 -16.49 6.21
CA LEU A 64 2.59 -17.06 7.35
C LEU A 64 1.78 -18.09 8.16
N THR A 65 0.46 -17.90 8.23
CA THR A 65 -0.41 -18.74 9.10
C THR A 65 -1.28 -19.72 8.34
N ASN A 66 -1.48 -19.51 7.04
CA ASN A 66 -2.45 -20.22 6.19
C ASN A 66 -3.89 -20.18 6.74
N ASP A 67 -4.23 -19.15 7.55
CA ASP A 67 -5.55 -18.96 8.10
C ASP A 67 -6.38 -18.04 7.18
N ASN A 68 -7.49 -18.59 6.65
CA ASN A 68 -8.38 -17.89 5.73
C ASN A 68 -9.00 -16.60 6.33
N LYS A 69 -9.08 -16.48 7.66
CA LYS A 69 -9.48 -15.22 8.30
C LYS A 69 -8.66 -14.04 7.79
N TRP A 70 -7.34 -14.21 7.68
CA TRP A 70 -6.45 -13.16 7.20
C TRP A 70 -6.62 -12.86 5.71
N LYS A 71 -6.92 -13.88 4.91
CA LYS A 71 -7.27 -13.71 3.50
C LYS A 71 -8.53 -12.86 3.33
N ASP A 72 -9.59 -13.20 4.07
CA ASP A 72 -10.87 -12.50 4.01
C ASP A 72 -10.72 -11.03 4.44
N LEU A 73 -9.97 -10.79 5.51
CA LEU A 73 -9.62 -9.43 5.95
C LEU A 73 -8.75 -8.71 4.92
N GLY A 74 -7.76 -9.39 4.35
CA GLY A 74 -6.92 -8.86 3.29
C GLY A 74 -7.73 -8.38 2.09
N ILE A 75 -8.68 -9.18 1.62
CA ILE A 75 -9.63 -8.81 0.55
C ILE A 75 -10.41 -7.56 0.96
N LYS A 76 -11.07 -7.64 2.11
CA LYS A 76 -11.95 -6.58 2.63
C LYS A 76 -11.24 -5.22 2.70
N TYR A 77 -10.04 -5.17 3.28
CA TYR A 77 -9.31 -3.91 3.45
C TYR A 77 -8.58 -3.47 2.17
N THR A 78 -8.09 -4.40 1.35
CA THR A 78 -7.49 -4.08 0.04
C THR A 78 -8.50 -3.38 -0.85
N GLU A 79 -9.72 -3.88 -0.96
CA GLU A 79 -10.75 -3.34 -1.86
C GLU A 79 -11.22 -1.93 -1.46
N THR A 80 -11.02 -1.50 -0.21
CA THR A 80 -11.25 -0.10 0.18
C THR A 80 -10.33 0.90 -0.51
N LEU A 81 -9.23 0.44 -1.08
CA LEU A 81 -8.23 1.26 -1.77
C LEU A 81 -8.46 1.31 -3.30
N ASP A 82 -9.55 0.78 -3.82
CA ASP A 82 -9.77 0.68 -5.27
C ASP A 82 -9.67 2.04 -5.99
N SER A 83 -10.18 3.11 -5.39
CA SER A 83 -10.12 4.45 -5.96
C SER A 83 -8.72 5.03 -6.10
N ILE A 84 -7.74 4.50 -5.35
CA ILE A 84 -6.36 4.97 -5.36
C ILE A 84 -5.67 4.73 -6.70
N LYS A 85 -6.10 3.76 -7.48
CA LYS A 85 -5.59 3.51 -8.83
C LYS A 85 -5.65 4.71 -9.77
N TYR A 86 -6.50 5.70 -9.48
CA TYR A 86 -6.64 6.93 -10.27
C TYR A 86 -5.91 8.14 -9.68
N LEU A 87 -5.28 7.99 -8.52
CA LEU A 87 -4.59 9.09 -7.84
C LEU A 87 -3.29 9.44 -8.55
N LYS A 88 -3.06 10.76 -8.81
CA LYS A 88 -1.96 11.25 -9.65
C LYS A 88 -1.11 12.34 -9.02
N TRP A 89 -1.38 12.77 -7.79
CA TRP A 89 -0.70 13.92 -7.19
C TRP A 89 0.55 13.58 -6.38
N HIS A 90 0.81 12.29 -6.10
CA HIS A 90 2.06 11.80 -5.50
C HIS A 90 2.46 10.43 -6.06
N HIS A 91 3.70 10.05 -5.86
CA HIS A 91 4.26 8.81 -6.38
C HIS A 91 3.93 7.57 -5.53
N ASP A 92 3.52 7.77 -4.27
CA ASP A 92 3.34 6.69 -3.29
C ASP A 92 2.26 5.68 -3.68
N VAL A 93 1.42 6.01 -4.66
CA VAL A 93 0.45 5.08 -5.25
C VAL A 93 1.10 3.76 -5.68
N GLY A 94 2.39 3.79 -6.02
CA GLY A 94 3.17 2.61 -6.38
C GLY A 94 3.14 1.57 -5.26
N PHE A 95 3.70 1.90 -4.11
CA PHE A 95 3.74 0.93 -3.00
C PHE A 95 2.40 0.80 -2.25
N MET A 96 1.55 1.85 -2.21
CA MET A 96 0.20 1.73 -1.64
C MET A 96 -0.57 0.57 -2.30
N ILE A 97 -0.57 0.53 -3.63
CA ILE A 97 -1.27 -0.51 -4.38
C ILE A 97 -0.45 -1.80 -4.43
N TYR A 98 0.88 -1.74 -4.55
CA TYR A 98 1.65 -2.96 -4.63
C TYR A 98 1.73 -3.73 -3.30
N CYS A 99 1.77 -3.05 -2.15
CA CYS A 99 1.66 -3.69 -0.84
C CYS A 99 0.29 -4.33 -0.61
N SER A 100 -0.79 -3.75 -1.13
CA SER A 100 -2.16 -4.25 -0.98
C SER A 100 -2.57 -5.17 -2.14
N TYR A 101 -2.92 -4.61 -3.28
CA TYR A 101 -3.36 -5.35 -4.47
C TYR A 101 -2.27 -6.25 -5.06
N GLY A 102 -1.00 -5.86 -4.96
CA GLY A 102 0.13 -6.69 -5.40
C GLY A 102 0.19 -8.01 -4.65
N ASN A 103 0.11 -7.98 -3.31
CA ASN A 103 0.03 -9.19 -2.50
C ASN A 103 -1.27 -9.95 -2.71
N ALA A 104 -2.40 -9.23 -2.85
CA ALA A 104 -3.68 -9.84 -3.14
C ALA A 104 -3.64 -10.65 -4.45
N TYR A 105 -3.10 -10.05 -5.52
CA TYR A 105 -2.95 -10.74 -6.81
C TYR A 105 -2.00 -11.93 -6.71
N ARG A 106 -0.84 -11.74 -6.11
CA ARG A 106 0.17 -12.81 -5.93
C ARG A 106 -0.39 -14.05 -5.22
N LEU A 107 -1.25 -13.85 -4.21
CA LEU A 107 -1.76 -14.92 -3.35
C LEU A 107 -3.11 -15.50 -3.83
N THR A 108 -3.86 -14.78 -4.67
CA THR A 108 -5.19 -15.23 -5.11
C THR A 108 -5.29 -15.51 -6.61
N GLY A 109 -4.45 -14.88 -7.42
CA GLY A 109 -4.56 -14.92 -8.89
C GLY A 109 -5.78 -14.19 -9.44
N ASN A 110 -6.49 -13.39 -8.64
CA ASN A 110 -7.70 -12.71 -9.07
C ASN A 110 -7.40 -11.69 -10.19
N PRO A 111 -7.94 -11.87 -11.41
CA PRO A 111 -7.64 -11.01 -12.54
C PRO A 111 -8.07 -9.55 -12.33
N ALA A 112 -9.10 -9.29 -11.54
CA ALA A 112 -9.52 -7.92 -11.21
C ALA A 112 -8.41 -7.14 -10.48
N TYR A 113 -7.62 -7.79 -9.66
CA TYR A 113 -6.48 -7.17 -8.95
C TYR A 113 -5.32 -6.84 -9.90
N LYS A 114 -5.09 -7.68 -10.91
CA LYS A 114 -4.17 -7.37 -12.00
C LYS A 114 -4.56 -6.07 -12.72
N ASP A 115 -5.84 -5.89 -13.02
CA ASP A 115 -6.33 -4.70 -13.70
C ASP A 115 -6.11 -3.43 -12.87
N VAL A 116 -6.29 -3.51 -11.54
CA VAL A 116 -5.97 -2.40 -10.62
C VAL A 116 -4.48 -2.06 -10.65
N ILE A 117 -3.59 -3.04 -10.64
CA ILE A 117 -2.13 -2.83 -10.72
C ILE A 117 -1.78 -2.10 -12.03
N ILE A 118 -2.30 -2.55 -13.17
CA ILE A 118 -2.04 -1.95 -14.48
C ILE A 118 -2.58 -0.52 -14.55
N GLU A 119 -3.78 -0.26 -14.06
CA GLU A 119 -4.36 1.08 -14.06
C GLU A 119 -3.58 2.04 -13.13
N THR A 120 -3.13 1.56 -11.98
CA THR A 120 -2.26 2.34 -11.09
C THR A 120 -0.93 2.68 -11.75
N ALA A 121 -0.36 1.76 -12.52
CA ALA A 121 0.89 2.01 -13.26
C ALA A 121 0.73 3.15 -14.26
N LYS A 122 -0.42 3.26 -14.95
CA LYS A 122 -0.72 4.41 -15.82
C LYS A 122 -0.78 5.73 -15.03
N SER A 123 -1.41 5.70 -13.87
CA SER A 123 -1.48 6.88 -12.98
C SER A 123 -0.08 7.30 -12.51
N LEU A 124 0.75 6.35 -12.09
CA LEU A 124 2.14 6.62 -11.67
C LEU A 124 3.00 7.10 -12.84
N SER A 125 2.89 6.49 -14.02
CA SER A 125 3.63 6.88 -15.22
C SER A 125 3.31 8.31 -15.67
N SER A 126 2.11 8.82 -15.40
CA SER A 126 1.75 10.21 -15.70
C SER A 126 2.61 11.23 -14.95
N ARG A 127 3.33 10.80 -13.92
CA ARG A 127 4.27 11.60 -13.12
C ARG A 127 5.68 11.64 -13.70
N PHE A 128 5.93 10.95 -14.80
CA PHE A 128 7.22 11.01 -15.49
C PHE A 128 7.45 12.39 -16.10
N ARG A 129 8.63 12.93 -15.86
CA ARG A 129 9.08 14.23 -16.37
C ARG A 129 10.21 14.00 -17.38
N PRO A 130 9.91 14.02 -18.69
CA PRO A 130 10.88 13.59 -19.73
C PRO A 130 12.18 14.40 -19.72
N VAL A 131 12.11 15.71 -19.47
CA VAL A 131 13.29 16.58 -19.44
C VAL A 131 14.25 16.23 -18.30
N ALA A 132 13.68 15.87 -17.13
CA ALA A 132 14.46 15.49 -15.97
C ALA A 132 14.79 13.98 -15.93
N GLY A 133 14.07 13.15 -16.70
CA GLY A 133 14.23 11.70 -16.73
C GLY A 133 13.81 11.00 -15.44
N VAL A 134 12.86 11.57 -14.70
CA VAL A 134 12.46 11.09 -13.36
C VAL A 134 10.94 11.04 -13.22
N ILE A 135 10.47 10.24 -12.25
CA ILE A 135 9.10 10.33 -11.73
C ILE A 135 9.08 11.34 -10.58
N GLN A 136 8.27 12.38 -10.71
CA GLN A 136 8.12 13.41 -9.70
C GLN A 136 7.39 12.86 -8.47
N SER A 137 7.93 13.11 -7.27
CA SER A 137 7.39 12.56 -6.02
C SER A 137 6.06 13.19 -5.63
N TRP A 138 5.97 14.52 -5.60
CA TRP A 138 4.74 15.26 -5.25
C TRP A 138 4.53 16.41 -6.22
N ASP A 139 3.32 16.94 -6.25
CA ASP A 139 3.03 18.17 -6.94
C ASP A 139 3.67 19.34 -6.19
N GLU A 140 4.07 20.38 -6.93
CA GLU A 140 4.84 21.51 -6.42
C GLU A 140 4.11 22.36 -5.38
N ASP A 141 2.78 22.31 -5.39
CA ASP A 141 1.91 23.08 -4.50
C ASP A 141 1.43 22.29 -3.27
N ARG A 142 1.89 21.04 -3.11
CA ARG A 142 1.38 20.16 -2.06
C ARG A 142 2.39 19.87 -0.95
N GLY A 143 1.84 19.76 0.25
CA GLY A 143 2.59 19.39 1.44
C GLY A 143 3.62 20.44 1.85
N TRP A 144 4.53 20.05 2.73
CA TRP A 144 5.63 20.88 3.21
C TRP A 144 6.66 21.23 2.12
N GLN A 145 6.71 20.44 1.04
CA GLN A 145 7.61 20.66 -0.08
C GLN A 145 7.22 21.90 -0.91
N GLY A 146 5.91 22.18 -1.03
CA GLY A 146 5.41 23.37 -1.74
C GLY A 146 5.94 24.69 -1.18
N THR A 147 6.25 24.73 0.13
CA THR A 147 6.83 25.94 0.76
C THR A 147 8.28 26.21 0.38
N ARG A 148 8.96 25.26 -0.28
CA ARG A 148 10.37 25.34 -0.67
C ARG A 148 10.60 25.81 -2.11
N GLY A 149 9.53 25.97 -2.90
CA GLY A 149 9.62 26.40 -4.29
C GLY A 149 10.25 25.37 -5.24
N TRP A 150 10.25 24.10 -4.88
CA TRP A 150 10.79 23.03 -5.71
C TRP A 150 9.78 22.61 -6.78
N MET A 151 10.15 22.79 -8.05
CA MET A 151 9.28 22.50 -9.19
C MET A 151 9.16 21.00 -9.50
N CYS A 152 10.18 20.21 -9.18
CA CYS A 152 10.19 18.77 -9.45
C CYS A 152 10.91 18.02 -8.34
N PRO A 153 10.29 17.90 -7.15
CA PRO A 153 10.90 17.16 -6.05
C PRO A 153 10.92 15.67 -6.34
N VAL A 154 12.04 15.01 -6.02
CA VAL A 154 12.22 13.57 -6.08
C VAL A 154 12.93 13.13 -4.80
N ILE A 155 12.42 12.09 -4.15
CA ILE A 155 13.05 11.47 -2.99
C ILE A 155 13.44 10.03 -3.27
N ILE A 156 14.36 9.49 -2.46
CA ILE A 156 14.95 8.16 -2.70
C ILE A 156 13.93 7.02 -2.66
N ASP A 157 12.89 7.13 -1.87
CA ASP A 157 11.82 6.12 -1.76
C ASP A 157 11.00 5.98 -3.05
N ASN A 158 11.16 6.88 -4.02
CA ASN A 158 10.63 6.69 -5.37
C ASN A 158 11.01 5.33 -5.96
N MET A 159 12.18 4.80 -5.58
CA MET A 159 12.63 3.46 -5.98
C MET A 159 11.65 2.35 -5.57
N MET A 160 10.98 2.47 -4.42
CA MET A 160 9.96 1.51 -3.98
C MET A 160 8.70 1.56 -4.84
N ASN A 161 8.40 2.71 -5.42
CA ASN A 161 7.23 2.90 -6.29
C ASN A 161 7.45 2.34 -7.70
N LEU A 162 8.70 2.28 -8.17
CA LEU A 162 9.03 1.72 -9.48
C LEU A 162 8.74 0.21 -9.57
N GLU A 163 8.70 -0.50 -8.46
CA GLU A 163 8.37 -1.92 -8.41
C GLU A 163 7.01 -2.21 -9.03
N LEU A 164 6.01 -1.35 -8.78
CA LEU A 164 4.70 -1.45 -9.42
C LEU A 164 4.78 -1.37 -10.94
N LEU A 165 5.62 -0.49 -11.50
CA LEU A 165 5.80 -0.33 -12.95
C LEU A 165 6.41 -1.59 -13.57
N PHE A 166 7.44 -2.16 -12.93
CA PHE A 166 8.04 -3.40 -13.40
C PHE A 166 7.04 -4.56 -13.37
N GLU A 167 6.24 -4.66 -12.34
CA GLU A 167 5.21 -5.69 -12.26
C GLU A 167 4.12 -5.48 -13.31
N ALA A 168 3.65 -4.25 -13.50
CA ALA A 168 2.67 -3.93 -14.53
C ALA A 168 3.19 -4.27 -15.93
N THR A 169 4.47 -4.03 -16.22
CA THR A 169 5.12 -4.45 -17.47
C THR A 169 5.07 -5.97 -17.65
N LYS A 170 5.40 -6.73 -16.62
CA LYS A 170 5.33 -8.21 -16.66
C LYS A 170 3.90 -8.70 -16.90
N LEU A 171 2.93 -8.09 -16.26
CA LEU A 171 1.53 -8.48 -16.34
C LEU A 171 0.86 -8.10 -17.64
N SER A 172 1.20 -6.96 -18.23
CA SER A 172 0.57 -6.43 -19.46
C SER A 172 1.35 -6.76 -20.72
N GLY A 173 2.67 -6.95 -20.63
CA GLY A 173 3.57 -7.00 -21.78
C GLY A 173 3.90 -5.61 -22.34
N ASP A 174 3.39 -4.54 -21.75
CA ASP A 174 3.65 -3.14 -22.14
C ASP A 174 4.78 -2.56 -21.29
N SER A 175 5.83 -2.07 -21.95
CA SER A 175 7.02 -1.48 -21.33
C SER A 175 7.16 0.02 -21.57
N THR A 176 6.15 0.67 -22.15
CA THR A 176 6.15 2.11 -22.46
C THR A 176 5.81 2.99 -21.26
#